data_6b5c90ec4a360ffd89e7a7fef7baccc3
#
_entry.id   6b5c90ec4a360ffd89e7a7fef7baccc3
#
_cell.length_a   1.000
_cell.length_b   1.000
_cell.length_c   1.000
_cell.angle_alpha   90.00
_cell.angle_beta   90.00
_cell.angle_gamma   90.00
#
_symmetry.space_group_name_H-M   'P 1'
#
loop_
_entity.id
_entity.type
_entity.pdbx_description
1 polymer ?
#
loop_
_entity_poly.entity_id
_entity_poly.type
_entity_poly.pdbx_seq_one_letter_code
_entity_poly.pdbx_strand_id
1 'polypeptide(L)'
;MDAVWSWWSIPSTQRRVLVAQLAQPPSRAEQRALSDSLTCRLFADAGQMVAADDIGRTIYGKPQLRDSPLHHSISNTGSLSIGVVGPDPIGIDVEALDRPLRVASDLLKWRIFASAAEATDFLEHWTLIQAWTAKEAVLKAAGLGLGGGLANVTIASDGAAAWLHGSPYSLRLWTQEGFSVAVAEGIRG
;
A
#
# COMPACT_ATOMS: atom_id res chain seq x y z
N MET A 1 18.72 -15.09 2.11
CA MET A 1 17.45 -14.70 2.79
C MET A 1 16.32 -15.48 2.12
N ASP A 2 15.77 -16.46 2.85
CA ASP A 2 14.79 -17.39 2.29
C ASP A 2 13.39 -16.86 2.56
N ALA A 3 12.82 -16.15 1.58
CA ALA A 3 11.44 -15.70 1.61
C ALA A 3 10.51 -16.79 1.05
N VAL A 4 9.41 -17.04 1.71
CA VAL A 4 8.30 -17.82 1.15
C VAL A 4 7.47 -16.87 0.27
N TRP A 5 7.33 -17.22 -1.00
CA TRP A 5 6.60 -16.42 -1.99
C TRP A 5 5.22 -16.99 -2.25
N SER A 6 4.22 -16.13 -2.28
CA SER A 6 2.84 -16.48 -2.58
C SER A 6 2.11 -15.33 -3.28
N TRP A 7 0.85 -15.56 -3.65
CA TRP A 7 -0.02 -14.57 -4.26
C TRP A 7 -1.33 -14.46 -3.48
N TRP A 8 -1.74 -13.24 -3.15
CA TRP A 8 -3.08 -12.96 -2.65
C TRP A 8 -3.94 -12.38 -3.76
N SER A 9 -5.20 -12.80 -3.85
CA SER A 9 -6.17 -12.22 -4.78
C SER A 9 -6.68 -10.88 -4.25
N ILE A 10 -6.78 -9.89 -5.13
CA ILE A 10 -7.48 -8.63 -4.79
C ILE A 10 -8.97 -8.88 -4.98
N PRO A 11 -9.80 -8.69 -3.94
CA PRO A 11 -11.24 -8.95 -4.01
C PRO A 11 -11.91 -8.26 -5.19
N SER A 12 -12.83 -8.96 -5.84
CA SER A 12 -13.62 -8.48 -7.00
C SER A 12 -12.80 -8.05 -8.22
N THR A 13 -11.55 -8.54 -8.35
CA THR A 13 -10.69 -8.27 -9.50
C THR A 13 -9.98 -9.55 -9.97
N GLN A 14 -9.37 -9.52 -11.16
CA GLN A 14 -8.46 -10.57 -11.62
C GLN A 14 -6.99 -10.31 -11.23
N ARG A 15 -6.72 -9.22 -10.51
CA ARG A 15 -5.37 -8.85 -10.09
C ARG A 15 -4.96 -9.55 -8.81
N ARG A 16 -3.66 -9.67 -8.64
CA ARG A 16 -3.04 -10.32 -7.49
C ARG A 16 -1.98 -9.42 -6.86
N VAL A 17 -1.73 -9.64 -5.59
CA VAL A 17 -0.64 -9.06 -4.82
C VAL A 17 0.42 -10.13 -4.65
N LEU A 18 1.67 -9.83 -5.00
CA LEU A 18 2.80 -10.68 -4.70
C LEU A 18 3.19 -10.51 -3.23
N VAL A 19 3.38 -11.62 -2.56
CA VAL A 19 3.67 -11.69 -1.12
C VAL A 19 5.01 -12.36 -0.90
N ALA A 20 5.83 -11.78 -0.05
CA ALA A 20 7.06 -12.36 0.47
C ALA A 20 7.01 -12.39 2.00
N GLN A 21 7.01 -13.58 2.57
CA GLN A 21 7.01 -13.81 4.02
C GLN A 21 8.38 -14.32 4.46
N LEU A 22 8.97 -13.65 5.43
CA LEU A 22 10.20 -14.07 6.10
C LEU A 22 9.89 -14.74 7.44
N ALA A 23 10.80 -15.58 7.91
CA ALA A 23 10.70 -16.18 9.25
C ALA A 23 10.84 -15.15 10.38
N GLN A 24 11.57 -14.05 10.14
CA GLN A 24 11.82 -12.98 11.08
C GLN A 24 11.82 -11.63 10.39
N PRO A 25 11.56 -10.52 11.12
CA PRO A 25 11.68 -9.17 10.57
C PRO A 25 13.09 -8.92 10.04
N PRO A 26 13.22 -8.44 8.79
CA PRO A 26 14.52 -8.19 8.17
C PRO A 26 15.20 -6.93 8.73
N SER A 27 16.53 -6.90 8.66
CA SER A 27 17.31 -5.67 8.78
C SER A 27 16.98 -4.70 7.63
N ARG A 28 17.39 -3.44 7.74
CA ARG A 28 17.17 -2.44 6.68
C ARG A 28 17.81 -2.85 5.34
N ALA A 29 18.97 -3.49 5.36
CA ALA A 29 19.64 -3.94 4.14
C ALA A 29 18.89 -5.11 3.49
N GLU A 30 18.44 -6.08 4.28
CA GLU A 30 17.62 -7.20 3.82
C GLU A 30 16.26 -6.73 3.31
N GLN A 31 15.62 -5.76 4.00
CA GLN A 31 14.37 -5.16 3.55
C GLN A 31 14.52 -4.50 2.17
N ARG A 32 15.65 -3.84 1.93
CA ARG A 32 15.96 -3.23 0.64
C ARG A 32 16.11 -4.29 -0.45
N ALA A 33 16.93 -5.32 -0.21
CA ALA A 33 17.12 -6.41 -1.15
C ALA A 33 15.82 -7.17 -1.45
N LEU A 34 14.97 -7.36 -0.43
CA LEU A 34 13.65 -7.97 -0.59
C LEU A 34 12.73 -7.11 -1.47
N SER A 35 12.73 -5.79 -1.26
CA SER A 35 11.95 -4.86 -2.09
C SER A 35 12.40 -4.88 -3.55
N ASP A 36 13.70 -4.96 -3.81
CA ASP A 36 14.24 -5.06 -5.17
C ASP A 36 13.84 -6.39 -5.82
N SER A 37 13.96 -7.50 -5.08
CA SER A 37 13.51 -8.83 -5.54
C SER A 37 12.00 -8.87 -5.81
N LEU A 38 11.19 -8.23 -4.97
CA LEU A 38 9.75 -8.08 -5.16
C LEU A 38 9.44 -7.31 -6.44
N THR A 39 10.13 -6.19 -6.67
CA THR A 39 9.99 -5.38 -7.89
C THR A 39 10.33 -6.22 -9.12
N CYS A 40 11.48 -6.89 -9.17
CA CYS A 40 11.86 -7.73 -10.31
C CYS A 40 10.81 -8.80 -10.61
N ARG A 41 10.28 -9.48 -9.58
CA ARG A 41 9.26 -10.53 -9.75
C ARG A 41 7.92 -10.00 -10.24
N LEU A 42 7.47 -8.85 -9.72
CA LEU A 42 6.23 -8.19 -10.16
C LEU A 42 6.29 -7.83 -11.65
N PHE A 43 7.40 -7.26 -12.08
CA PHE A 43 7.58 -6.87 -13.47
C PHE A 43 7.74 -8.09 -14.38
N ALA A 44 8.44 -9.14 -13.94
CA ALA A 44 8.53 -10.39 -14.69
C ALA A 44 7.16 -11.06 -14.90
N ASP A 45 6.30 -11.08 -13.85
CA ASP A 45 4.90 -11.56 -13.96
C ASP A 45 4.07 -10.71 -14.95
N ALA A 46 4.37 -9.41 -15.04
CA ALA A 46 3.75 -8.48 -15.99
C ALA A 46 4.40 -8.54 -17.42
N GLY A 47 5.32 -9.46 -17.65
CA GLY A 47 5.99 -9.65 -18.95
C GLY A 47 7.14 -8.69 -19.21
N GLN A 48 7.62 -7.94 -18.23
CA GLN A 48 8.75 -7.01 -18.34
C GLN A 48 9.94 -7.50 -17.48
N MET A 49 11.03 -7.89 -18.10
CA MET A 49 12.26 -8.25 -17.38
C MET A 49 12.96 -6.99 -16.85
N VAL A 50 13.30 -6.99 -15.57
CA VAL A 50 13.96 -5.87 -14.87
C VAL A 50 15.11 -6.44 -14.06
N ALA A 51 16.30 -5.89 -14.21
CA ALA A 51 17.43 -6.19 -13.34
C ALA A 51 17.41 -5.31 -12.07
N ALA A 52 18.01 -5.80 -10.99
CA ALA A 52 18.07 -5.03 -9.74
C ALA A 52 18.80 -3.69 -9.91
N ASP A 53 19.80 -3.63 -10.80
CA ASP A 53 20.57 -2.42 -11.10
C ASP A 53 19.75 -1.35 -11.86
N ASP A 54 18.62 -1.74 -12.49
CA ASP A 54 17.71 -0.80 -13.16
C ASP A 54 16.77 -0.10 -12.16
N ILE A 55 16.72 -0.58 -10.92
CA ILE A 55 15.83 -0.05 -9.88
C ILE A 55 16.47 1.17 -9.24
N GLY A 56 16.08 2.35 -9.68
CA GLY A 56 16.37 3.61 -9.00
C GLY A 56 15.53 3.77 -7.73
N ARG A 57 15.77 4.86 -7.00
CA ARG A 57 14.97 5.19 -5.81
C ARG A 57 14.59 6.66 -5.81
N THR A 58 13.38 6.95 -5.37
CA THR A 58 12.97 8.31 -5.08
C THR A 58 13.71 8.86 -3.86
N ILE A 59 13.63 10.16 -3.62
CA ILE A 59 14.16 10.82 -2.42
C ILE A 59 13.59 10.22 -1.11
N TYR A 60 12.42 9.58 -1.18
CA TYR A 60 11.78 8.88 -0.06
C TYR A 60 12.15 7.39 0.01
N GLY A 61 13.07 6.91 -0.84
CA GLY A 61 13.54 5.52 -0.85
C GLY A 61 12.61 4.53 -1.57
N LYS A 62 11.49 4.98 -2.19
CA LYS A 62 10.59 4.12 -2.97
C LYS A 62 11.33 3.60 -4.20
N PRO A 63 11.31 2.27 -4.48
CA PRO A 63 11.82 1.72 -5.74
C PRO A 63 11.11 2.38 -6.92
N GLN A 64 11.86 2.73 -7.94
CA GLN A 64 11.34 3.36 -9.15
C GLN A 64 12.10 2.82 -10.37
N LEU A 65 11.36 2.42 -11.39
CA LEU A 65 11.92 2.14 -12.71
C LEU A 65 11.78 3.36 -13.59
N ARG A 66 12.87 3.74 -14.24
CA ARG A 66 12.83 4.75 -15.31
C ARG A 66 12.30 4.09 -16.58
N ASP A 67 11.53 4.84 -17.34
CA ASP A 67 11.04 4.43 -18.67
C ASP A 67 10.13 3.18 -18.70
N SER A 68 9.54 2.77 -17.58
CA SER A 68 8.52 1.73 -17.56
C SER A 68 7.12 2.34 -17.76
N PRO A 69 6.28 1.75 -18.63
CA PRO A 69 4.88 2.14 -18.76
C PRO A 69 4.03 1.63 -17.58
N LEU A 70 4.61 0.80 -16.70
CA LEU A 70 3.93 0.23 -15.56
C LEU A 70 4.31 0.97 -14.27
N HIS A 71 3.33 1.12 -13.41
CA HIS A 71 3.48 1.60 -12.04
C HIS A 71 3.52 0.42 -11.08
N HIS A 72 4.27 0.57 -9.99
CA HIS A 72 4.27 -0.45 -8.93
C HIS A 72 4.31 0.19 -7.55
N SER A 73 3.91 -0.58 -6.56
CA SER A 73 3.97 -0.17 -5.15
C SER A 73 4.29 -1.36 -4.26
N ILE A 74 5.04 -1.10 -3.19
CA ILE A 74 5.44 -2.09 -2.19
C ILE A 74 5.09 -1.56 -0.80
N SER A 75 4.68 -2.46 0.09
CA SER A 75 4.52 -2.19 1.51
C SER A 75 5.08 -3.32 2.35
N ASN A 76 5.47 -2.99 3.59
CA ASN A 76 6.11 -3.93 4.51
C ASN A 76 5.58 -3.72 5.92
N THR A 77 5.31 -4.82 6.61
CA THR A 77 5.00 -4.80 8.05
C THR A 77 5.59 -6.04 8.72
N GLY A 78 6.38 -5.86 9.78
CA GLY A 78 7.09 -6.97 10.43
C GLY A 78 7.96 -7.77 9.45
N SER A 79 7.66 -9.05 9.29
CA SER A 79 8.34 -9.98 8.37
C SER A 79 7.61 -10.16 7.02
N LEU A 80 6.51 -9.43 6.81
CA LEU A 80 5.72 -9.48 5.58
C LEU A 80 6.08 -8.33 4.65
N SER A 81 6.26 -8.63 3.37
CA SER A 81 6.38 -7.64 2.28
C SER A 81 5.41 -7.99 1.18
N ILE A 82 4.68 -7.00 0.69
CA ILE A 82 3.73 -7.18 -0.40
C ILE A 82 3.95 -6.17 -1.51
N GLY A 83 3.55 -6.51 -2.72
CA GLY A 83 3.67 -5.61 -3.85
C GLY A 83 2.63 -5.84 -4.93
N VAL A 84 2.39 -4.79 -5.71
CA VAL A 84 1.45 -4.77 -6.82
C VAL A 84 2.03 -3.98 -7.98
N VAL A 85 1.63 -4.34 -9.22
CA VAL A 85 1.99 -3.65 -10.46
C VAL A 85 0.74 -3.44 -11.31
N GLY A 86 0.71 -2.34 -12.05
CA GLY A 86 -0.40 -2.02 -12.95
C GLY A 86 -0.08 -0.90 -13.95
N PRO A 87 -0.94 -0.69 -14.97
CA PRO A 87 -0.73 0.33 -16.01
C PRO A 87 -1.03 1.76 -15.52
N ASP A 88 -1.77 1.90 -14.44
CA ASP A 88 -2.16 3.18 -13.85
C ASP A 88 -1.42 3.43 -12.53
N PRO A 89 -1.31 4.70 -12.07
CA PRO A 89 -0.76 5.01 -10.77
C PRO A 89 -1.39 4.14 -9.67
N ILE A 90 -0.60 3.29 -9.03
CA ILE A 90 -1.07 2.29 -8.08
C ILE A 90 -0.30 2.38 -6.77
N GLY A 91 -1.01 2.18 -5.66
CA GLY A 91 -0.44 2.12 -4.32
C GLY A 91 -0.98 0.94 -3.54
N ILE A 92 -0.13 0.33 -2.74
CA ILE A 92 -0.51 -0.75 -1.82
C ILE A 92 -0.01 -0.43 -0.42
N ASP A 93 -0.82 -0.78 0.57
CA ASP A 93 -0.38 -0.77 1.95
C ASP A 93 -0.83 -2.02 2.71
N VAL A 94 -0.06 -2.41 3.74
CA VAL A 94 -0.35 -3.53 4.63
C VAL A 94 0.06 -3.21 6.05
N GLU A 95 -0.85 -3.49 7.00
CA GLU A 95 -0.59 -3.34 8.43
C GLU A 95 -1.15 -4.52 9.21
N ALA A 96 -0.44 -4.97 10.25
CA ALA A 96 -0.97 -5.98 11.15
C ALA A 96 -2.17 -5.41 11.92
N LEU A 97 -3.28 -6.16 11.99
CA LEU A 97 -4.50 -5.71 12.67
C LEU A 97 -4.32 -5.53 14.18
N ASP A 98 -3.39 -6.29 14.77
CA ASP A 98 -3.02 -6.22 16.19
C ASP A 98 -1.90 -5.23 16.48
N ARG A 99 -1.47 -4.45 15.49
CA ARG A 99 -0.42 -3.44 15.65
C ARG A 99 -0.76 -2.47 16.78
N PRO A 100 0.09 -2.36 17.82
CA PRO A 100 -0.17 -1.41 18.89
C PRO A 100 -0.07 0.02 18.38
N LEU A 101 -1.12 0.81 18.60
CA LEU A 101 -1.11 2.24 18.30
C LEU A 101 -0.28 2.96 19.37
N ARG A 102 0.85 3.56 18.97
CA ARG A 102 1.78 4.27 19.89
C ARG A 102 1.25 5.62 20.38
N VAL A 103 0.14 6.08 19.86
CA VAL A 103 -0.49 7.37 20.18
C VAL A 103 -1.91 7.08 20.66
N ALA A 104 -2.40 7.86 21.63
CA ALA A 104 -3.78 7.74 22.07
C ALA A 104 -4.72 7.79 20.85
N SER A 105 -5.67 6.85 20.80
CA SER A 105 -6.54 6.65 19.64
C SER A 105 -7.22 7.93 19.16
N ASP A 106 -7.59 8.82 20.07
CA ASP A 106 -8.26 10.08 19.76
C ASP A 106 -7.33 11.08 19.05
N LEU A 107 -6.07 11.21 19.49
CA LEU A 107 -5.08 12.05 18.81
C LEU A 107 -4.73 11.51 17.41
N LEU A 108 -4.75 10.19 17.25
CA LEU A 108 -4.46 9.56 15.97
C LEU A 108 -5.61 9.78 14.97
N LYS A 109 -6.87 9.76 15.43
CA LYS A 109 -8.05 10.07 14.59
C LYS A 109 -7.90 11.41 13.88
N TRP A 110 -7.51 12.46 14.60
CA TRP A 110 -7.33 13.80 14.02
C TRP A 110 -6.16 13.92 13.02
N ARG A 111 -5.25 12.96 13.03
CA ARG A 111 -4.17 12.89 12.04
C ARG A 111 -4.54 12.07 10.81
N ILE A 112 -5.50 11.17 10.96
CA ILE A 112 -5.94 10.26 9.89
C ILE A 112 -7.12 10.86 9.12
N PHE A 113 -8.13 11.41 9.81
CA PHE A 113 -9.35 11.87 9.18
C PHE A 113 -9.37 13.37 8.97
N ALA A 114 -9.97 13.80 7.85
CA ALA A 114 -10.15 15.21 7.53
C ALA A 114 -11.23 15.88 8.42
N SER A 115 -12.19 15.10 8.94
CA SER A 115 -13.28 15.58 9.77
C SER A 115 -13.79 14.51 10.74
N ALA A 116 -14.53 14.96 11.76
CA ALA A 116 -15.22 14.07 12.69
C ALA A 116 -16.32 13.24 11.98
N ALA A 117 -17.00 13.81 11.01
CA ALA A 117 -18.02 13.12 10.22
C ALA A 117 -17.40 11.95 9.44
N GLU A 118 -16.32 12.18 8.69
CA GLU A 118 -15.59 11.10 8.00
C GLU A 118 -15.15 9.99 8.98
N ALA A 119 -14.62 10.38 10.15
CA ALA A 119 -14.19 9.42 11.15
C ALA A 119 -15.35 8.56 11.66
N THR A 120 -16.51 9.17 11.92
CA THR A 120 -17.70 8.47 12.39
C THR A 120 -18.19 7.50 11.33
N ASP A 121 -18.42 7.97 10.11
CA ASP A 121 -18.96 7.15 9.01
C ASP A 121 -18.04 5.97 8.68
N PHE A 122 -16.71 6.21 8.65
CA PHE A 122 -15.77 5.13 8.32
C PHE A 122 -15.64 4.11 9.47
N LEU A 123 -15.56 4.57 10.71
CA LEU A 123 -15.35 3.70 11.88
C LEU A 123 -16.59 2.91 12.29
N GLU A 124 -17.76 3.13 11.69
CA GLU A 124 -18.91 2.24 11.83
C GLU A 124 -18.66 0.85 11.21
N HIS A 125 -17.83 0.78 10.18
CA HIS A 125 -17.59 -0.45 9.41
C HIS A 125 -16.15 -0.95 9.48
N TRP A 126 -15.21 -0.08 9.78
CA TRP A 126 -13.78 -0.32 9.69
C TRP A 126 -13.03 0.15 10.94
N THR A 127 -11.84 -0.38 11.14
CA THR A 127 -10.95 0.02 12.25
C THR A 127 -10.04 1.20 11.87
N LEU A 128 -9.41 1.80 12.86
CA LEU A 128 -8.44 2.88 12.67
C LEU A 128 -7.20 2.42 11.87
N ILE A 129 -6.78 1.17 12.07
CA ILE A 129 -5.68 0.57 11.28
C ILE A 129 -6.07 0.43 9.81
N GLN A 130 -7.32 0.04 9.54
CA GLN A 130 -7.83 -0.07 8.17
C GLN A 130 -7.95 1.31 7.50
N ALA A 131 -8.36 2.35 8.23
CA ALA A 131 -8.34 3.73 7.73
C ALA A 131 -6.91 4.19 7.39
N TRP A 132 -5.96 3.90 8.26
CA TRP A 132 -4.53 4.17 8.02
C TRP A 132 -4.07 3.46 6.74
N THR A 133 -4.25 2.14 6.67
CA THR A 133 -3.84 1.31 5.52
C THR A 133 -4.43 1.84 4.21
N ALA A 134 -5.73 2.16 4.19
CA ALA A 134 -6.41 2.68 3.00
C ALA A 134 -5.83 4.02 2.54
N LYS A 135 -5.63 4.96 3.46
CA LYS A 135 -5.10 6.29 3.15
C LYS A 135 -3.64 6.26 2.72
N GLU A 136 -2.81 5.40 3.34
CA GLU A 136 -1.44 5.19 2.89
C GLU A 136 -1.37 4.61 1.47
N ALA A 137 -2.24 3.67 1.12
CA ALA A 137 -2.31 3.15 -0.24
C ALA A 137 -2.59 4.26 -1.26
N VAL A 138 -3.52 5.19 -0.97
CA VAL A 138 -3.82 6.35 -1.83
C VAL A 138 -2.61 7.28 -1.95
N LEU A 139 -1.96 7.62 -0.85
CA LEU A 139 -0.76 8.47 -0.86
C LEU A 139 0.40 7.83 -1.64
N LYS A 140 0.54 6.50 -1.58
CA LYS A 140 1.51 5.75 -2.37
C LYS A 140 1.17 5.76 -3.86
N ALA A 141 -0.11 5.63 -4.23
CA ALA A 141 -0.58 5.76 -5.61
C ALA A 141 -0.27 7.16 -6.16
N ALA A 142 -0.51 8.21 -5.37
CA ALA A 142 -0.20 9.58 -5.72
C ALA A 142 1.32 9.92 -5.74
N GLY A 143 2.17 9.02 -5.23
CA GLY A 143 3.61 9.25 -5.15
C GLY A 143 4.07 10.22 -4.06
N LEU A 144 3.18 10.62 -3.14
CA LEU A 144 3.44 11.65 -2.12
C LEU A 144 4.02 11.07 -0.81
N GLY A 145 3.87 9.77 -0.57
CA GLY A 145 4.21 9.15 0.70
C GLY A 145 3.47 9.81 1.88
N LEU A 146 3.93 9.57 3.10
CA LEU A 146 3.34 10.17 4.32
C LEU A 146 3.37 11.70 4.34
N GLY A 147 4.27 12.33 3.58
CA GLY A 147 4.35 13.79 3.42
C GLY A 147 3.08 14.42 2.81
N GLY A 148 2.27 13.62 2.09
CA GLY A 148 0.98 14.06 1.56
C GLY A 148 -0.11 14.28 2.61
N GLY A 149 0.08 13.81 3.84
CA GLY A 149 -0.85 13.94 4.97
C GLY A 149 -2.09 13.04 4.83
N LEU A 150 -2.29 12.13 5.78
CA LEU A 150 -3.41 11.18 5.75
C LEU A 150 -4.78 11.89 5.78
N ALA A 151 -4.88 13.01 6.50
CA ALA A 151 -6.12 13.79 6.60
C ALA A 151 -6.51 14.47 5.27
N ASN A 152 -5.61 14.57 4.29
CA ASN A 152 -5.93 15.08 2.95
C ASN A 152 -6.60 14.03 2.05
N VAL A 153 -6.59 12.78 2.45
CA VAL A 153 -7.29 11.69 1.77
C VAL A 153 -8.66 11.50 2.40
N THR A 154 -9.72 11.62 1.62
CA THR A 154 -11.08 11.26 2.03
C THR A 154 -11.42 9.87 1.50
N ILE A 155 -12.05 9.02 2.31
CA ILE A 155 -12.45 7.66 1.94
C ILE A 155 -13.97 7.56 2.01
N ALA A 156 -14.59 6.91 1.00
CA ALA A 156 -16.00 6.53 1.09
C ALA A 156 -16.22 5.50 2.22
N SER A 157 -17.37 5.55 2.88
CA SER A 157 -17.69 4.68 4.04
C SER A 157 -17.68 3.19 3.69
N ASP A 158 -17.96 2.84 2.43
CA ASP A 158 -17.89 1.46 1.92
C ASP A 158 -16.45 0.98 1.63
N GLY A 159 -15.45 1.87 1.73
CA GLY A 159 -14.05 1.56 1.44
C GLY A 159 -13.74 1.29 -0.04
N ALA A 160 -14.66 1.62 -0.97
CA ALA A 160 -14.50 1.32 -2.40
C ALA A 160 -13.91 2.47 -3.22
N ALA A 161 -13.94 3.69 -2.70
CA ALA A 161 -13.43 4.90 -3.36
C ALA A 161 -12.70 5.81 -2.38
N ALA A 162 -11.77 6.61 -2.90
CA ALA A 162 -11.08 7.64 -2.16
C ALA A 162 -10.79 8.85 -3.04
N TRP A 163 -10.51 9.98 -2.40
CA TRP A 163 -10.17 11.23 -3.06
C TRP A 163 -8.96 11.87 -2.38
N LEU A 164 -8.06 12.42 -3.17
CA LEU A 164 -6.93 13.22 -2.70
C LEU A 164 -6.86 14.50 -3.53
N HIS A 165 -7.06 15.64 -2.88
CA HIS A 165 -7.12 16.96 -3.55
C HIS A 165 -8.09 16.98 -4.75
N GLY A 166 -9.22 16.30 -4.64
CA GLY A 166 -10.23 16.20 -5.70
C GLY A 166 -9.97 15.12 -6.76
N SER A 167 -8.79 14.52 -6.79
CA SER A 167 -8.48 13.41 -7.71
C SER A 167 -9.07 12.10 -7.18
N PRO A 168 -9.84 11.35 -7.99
CA PRO A 168 -10.47 10.11 -7.57
C PRO A 168 -9.51 8.91 -7.67
N TYR A 169 -9.70 7.97 -6.74
CA TYR A 169 -9.01 6.67 -6.71
C TYR A 169 -10.05 5.55 -6.49
N SER A 170 -9.94 4.46 -7.23
CA SER A 170 -10.58 3.22 -6.83
C SER A 170 -9.81 2.63 -5.65
N LEU A 171 -10.53 2.12 -4.66
CA LEU A 171 -9.94 1.55 -3.46
C LEU A 171 -10.46 0.12 -3.27
N ARG A 172 -9.60 -0.77 -2.83
CA ARG A 172 -9.94 -2.10 -2.35
C ARG A 172 -9.29 -2.28 -1.00
N LEU A 173 -10.13 -2.45 0.01
CA LEU A 173 -9.73 -2.64 1.40
C LEU A 173 -10.28 -3.98 1.89
N TRP A 174 -9.41 -4.84 2.42
CA TRP A 174 -9.81 -6.16 2.92
C TRP A 174 -8.89 -6.64 4.03
N THR A 175 -9.29 -7.73 4.66
CA THR A 175 -8.48 -8.42 5.66
C THR A 175 -7.97 -9.73 5.09
N GLN A 176 -6.69 -10.02 5.27
CA GLN A 176 -6.05 -11.25 4.85
C GLN A 176 -5.05 -11.72 5.91
N GLU A 177 -5.22 -12.93 6.44
CA GLU A 177 -4.27 -13.58 7.38
C GLU A 177 -3.86 -12.71 8.59
N GLY A 178 -4.82 -11.95 9.14
CA GLY A 178 -4.56 -11.05 10.27
C GLY A 178 -3.99 -9.68 9.91
N PHE A 179 -3.92 -9.36 8.62
CA PHE A 179 -3.47 -8.07 8.12
C PHE A 179 -4.62 -7.26 7.50
N SER A 180 -4.57 -5.95 7.68
CA SER A 180 -5.31 -4.99 6.85
C SER A 180 -4.51 -4.77 5.58
N VAL A 181 -5.15 -4.90 4.43
CA VAL A 181 -4.52 -4.70 3.11
C VAL A 181 -5.37 -3.72 2.32
N ALA A 182 -4.72 -2.76 1.67
CA ALA A 182 -5.39 -1.82 0.77
C ALA A 182 -4.62 -1.65 -0.53
N VAL A 183 -5.36 -1.59 -1.64
CA VAL A 183 -4.84 -1.20 -2.95
C VAL A 183 -5.66 -0.02 -3.45
N ALA A 184 -4.97 1.05 -3.83
CA ALA A 184 -5.55 2.23 -4.46
C ALA A 184 -5.01 2.39 -5.87
N GLU A 185 -5.87 2.77 -6.80
CA GLU A 185 -5.51 2.98 -8.20
C GLU A 185 -6.13 4.29 -8.71
N GLY A 186 -5.31 5.14 -9.32
CA GLY A 186 -5.76 6.39 -9.89
C GLY A 186 -6.77 6.15 -11.02
N ILE A 187 -7.87 6.89 -11.01
CA ILE A 187 -8.88 6.83 -12.08
C ILE A 187 -8.50 7.89 -13.12
N ARG A 188 -8.21 7.44 -14.34
CA ARG A 188 -8.03 8.37 -15.46
C ARG A 188 -9.37 9.01 -15.78
N GLY A 189 -9.41 10.34 -15.80
CA GLY A 189 -10.56 11.12 -16.26
C GLY A 189 -10.63 11.15 -17.78
#